data_53351d8f2f2dae24232f0a4687ad4398
#
_entry.id   53351d8f2f2dae24232f0a4687ad4398
#
_cell.length_a   1.000
_cell.length_b   1.000
_cell.length_c   1.000
_cell.angle_alpha   90.00
_cell.angle_beta   90.00
_cell.angle_gamma   90.00
#
_symmetry.space_group_name_H-M   'P 1'
#
loop_
_entity.id
_entity.type
_entity.pdbx_description
1 polymer ?
#
loop_
_entity_poly.entity_id
_entity_poly.type
_entity_poly.pdbx_seq_one_letter_code
_entity_poly.pdbx_strand_id
1 'polypeptide(L)'
;MNQKALVVLSGGQDSTTCLFWALREFDEVFALGFTYGQKHAAEVELARAICAEQNVPFEVMDVPLLGQLGRNSLTDTSLTMDEHKPADAPPNTFVPGRNLFFLSIAAVYARERGIFHLVTGVGQTDFSGYPDCRDNFVKSLNVTLNLAMDEQFCIHTPLMWRDKAETWALADELGVLDLIRQRTLTCYNGVVGDGCGHCPACQLRQAGLQQYLLTKETTNK
;
A
#
# COMPACT_ATOMS: atom_id res chain seq x y z
N MET A 1 -1.22 18.22 21.22
CA MET A 1 -2.23 18.37 20.15
C MET A 1 -2.55 16.97 19.67
N ASN A 2 -3.83 16.67 19.46
CA ASN A 2 -4.24 15.36 18.96
C ASN A 2 -3.75 15.19 17.50
N GLN A 3 -2.83 14.27 17.24
CA GLN A 3 -2.25 14.05 15.90
C GLN A 3 -3.12 13.08 15.11
N LYS A 4 -3.62 13.55 13.97
CA LYS A 4 -4.48 12.77 13.08
C LYS A 4 -3.72 12.33 11.85
N ALA A 5 -3.93 11.09 11.39
CA ALA A 5 -3.36 10.59 10.15
C ALA A 5 -4.41 9.98 9.22
N LEU A 6 -4.20 10.11 7.92
CA LEU A 6 -4.94 9.43 6.88
C LEU A 6 -4.07 8.39 6.19
N VAL A 7 -4.48 7.14 6.23
CA VAL A 7 -3.78 6.01 5.58
C VAL A 7 -4.39 5.74 4.22
N VAL A 8 -3.57 5.74 3.17
CA VAL A 8 -3.96 5.23 1.85
C VAL A 8 -3.93 3.71 1.90
N LEU A 9 -5.12 3.11 1.95
CA LEU A 9 -5.31 1.70 2.27
C LEU A 9 -5.91 0.93 1.09
N SER A 10 -5.18 -0.06 0.59
CA SER A 10 -5.64 -0.96 -0.47
C SER A 10 -6.15 -2.31 0.03
N GLY A 11 -5.84 -2.72 1.26
CA GLY A 11 -6.14 -4.05 1.79
C GLY A 11 -5.04 -5.09 1.49
N GLY A 12 -3.95 -4.68 0.85
CA GLY A 12 -2.74 -5.49 0.67
C GLY A 12 -1.83 -5.48 1.90
N GLN A 13 -0.83 -6.35 1.91
CA GLN A 13 0.14 -6.50 3.00
C GLN A 13 0.71 -5.16 3.46
N ASP A 14 1.28 -4.39 2.53
CA ASP A 14 2.08 -3.21 2.85
C ASP A 14 1.21 -2.09 3.44
N SER A 15 0.11 -1.76 2.77
CA SER A 15 -0.80 -0.71 3.22
C SER A 15 -1.49 -1.06 4.55
N THR A 16 -1.79 -2.35 4.77
CA THR A 16 -2.37 -2.81 6.04
C THR A 16 -1.34 -2.79 7.16
N THR A 17 -0.09 -3.16 6.91
CA THR A 17 1.00 -2.99 7.90
C THR A 17 1.17 -1.51 8.27
N CYS A 18 1.09 -0.61 7.28
CA CYS A 18 1.14 0.84 7.54
C CYS A 18 -0.08 1.36 8.32
N LEU A 19 -1.26 0.75 8.16
CA LEU A 19 -2.43 1.07 8.99
C LEU A 19 -2.14 0.81 10.47
N PHE A 20 -1.61 -0.36 10.80
CA PHE A 20 -1.28 -0.70 12.20
C PHE A 20 -0.09 0.11 12.74
N TRP A 21 0.87 0.46 11.88
CA TRP A 21 1.91 1.43 12.24
C TRP A 21 1.30 2.79 12.58
N ALA A 22 0.36 3.28 11.77
CA ALA A 22 -0.31 4.56 12.02
C ALA A 22 -1.12 4.54 13.32
N LEU A 23 -1.81 3.43 13.62
CA LEU A 23 -2.55 3.25 14.89
C LEU A 23 -1.64 3.29 16.13
N ARG A 24 -0.36 2.97 15.99
CA ARG A 24 0.63 3.08 17.06
C ARG A 24 1.16 4.51 17.22
N GLU A 25 1.33 5.24 16.12
CA GLU A 25 2.03 6.53 16.09
C GLU A 25 1.11 7.75 16.25
N PHE A 26 -0.20 7.62 15.96
CA PHE A 26 -1.15 8.73 15.92
C PHE A 26 -2.34 8.51 16.86
N ASP A 27 -2.91 9.60 17.37
CA ASP A 27 -4.05 9.57 18.29
C ASP A 27 -5.37 9.23 17.59
N GLU A 28 -5.53 9.69 16.34
CA GLU A 28 -6.70 9.41 15.49
C GLU A 28 -6.23 8.98 14.09
N VAL A 29 -6.75 7.85 13.62
CA VAL A 29 -6.42 7.32 12.29
C VAL A 29 -7.68 7.19 11.44
N PHE A 30 -7.58 7.64 10.22
CA PHE A 30 -8.58 7.52 9.16
C PHE A 30 -7.97 6.71 8.02
N ALA A 31 -8.79 6.05 7.22
CA ALA A 31 -8.33 5.31 6.07
C ALA A 31 -9.13 5.68 4.80
N LEU A 32 -8.42 5.74 3.67
CA LEU A 32 -8.99 6.02 2.36
C LEU A 32 -8.55 4.95 1.37
N GLY A 33 -9.53 4.25 0.80
CA GLY A 33 -9.33 3.31 -0.29
C GLY A 33 -9.70 3.93 -1.64
N PHE A 34 -9.27 3.27 -2.72
CA PHE A 34 -9.56 3.71 -4.08
C PHE A 34 -10.05 2.56 -4.94
N THR A 35 -11.08 2.85 -5.77
CA THR A 35 -11.46 2.03 -6.92
C THR A 35 -11.10 2.76 -8.21
N TYR A 36 -10.59 2.05 -9.20
CA TYR A 36 -10.17 2.61 -10.48
C TYR A 36 -10.38 1.64 -11.65
N GLY A 37 -11.34 0.72 -11.49
CA GLY A 37 -11.62 -0.34 -12.47
C GLY A 37 -10.70 -1.56 -12.37
N GLN A 38 -10.00 -1.75 -11.23
CA GLN A 38 -9.20 -2.95 -11.00
C GLN A 38 -10.05 -4.22 -10.96
N LYS A 39 -9.45 -5.34 -11.39
CA LYS A 39 -10.13 -6.65 -11.51
C LYS A 39 -10.68 -7.20 -10.19
N HIS A 40 -10.08 -6.84 -9.06
CA HIS A 40 -10.44 -7.40 -7.75
C HIS A 40 -10.95 -6.32 -6.79
N ALA A 41 -12.27 -6.21 -6.66
CA ALA A 41 -12.90 -5.37 -5.64
C ALA A 41 -12.77 -5.95 -4.21
N ALA A 42 -12.39 -7.23 -4.09
CA ALA A 42 -12.24 -7.92 -2.81
C ALA A 42 -11.23 -7.26 -1.85
N GLU A 43 -10.22 -6.58 -2.39
CA GLU A 43 -9.24 -5.82 -1.60
C GLU A 43 -9.93 -4.75 -0.72
N VAL A 44 -10.88 -4.03 -1.31
CA VAL A 44 -11.62 -2.95 -0.63
C VAL A 44 -12.47 -3.52 0.51
N GLU A 45 -13.10 -4.66 0.31
CA GLU A 45 -13.94 -5.29 1.35
C GLU A 45 -13.09 -5.84 2.50
N LEU A 46 -11.91 -6.38 2.22
CA LEU A 46 -10.96 -6.80 3.26
C LEU A 46 -10.46 -5.58 4.07
N ALA A 47 -10.10 -4.49 3.39
CA ALA A 47 -9.73 -3.23 4.05
C ALA A 47 -10.86 -2.71 4.94
N ARG A 48 -12.10 -2.74 4.46
CA ARG A 48 -13.29 -2.33 5.20
C ARG A 48 -13.49 -3.15 6.48
N ALA A 49 -13.37 -4.48 6.37
CA ALA A 49 -13.51 -5.38 7.51
C ALA A 49 -12.43 -5.13 8.58
N ILE A 50 -11.18 -4.97 8.15
CA ILE A 50 -10.06 -4.67 9.07
C ILE A 50 -10.27 -3.31 9.75
N CYS A 51 -10.65 -2.27 9.00
CA CYS A 51 -10.92 -0.95 9.57
C CYS A 51 -12.08 -0.97 10.58
N ALA A 52 -13.16 -1.70 10.28
CA ALA A 52 -14.30 -1.83 11.19
C ALA A 52 -13.89 -2.46 12.53
N GLU A 53 -13.08 -3.51 12.51
CA GLU A 53 -12.58 -4.17 13.73
C GLU A 53 -11.64 -3.27 14.55
N GLN A 54 -10.90 -2.37 13.88
CA GLN A 54 -10.02 -1.43 14.54
C GLN A 54 -10.70 -0.09 14.89
N ASN A 55 -12.00 0.06 14.64
CA ASN A 55 -12.75 1.30 14.78
C ASN A 55 -12.16 2.48 13.99
N VAL A 56 -11.56 2.21 12.82
CA VAL A 56 -11.01 3.21 11.92
C VAL A 56 -12.07 3.62 10.89
N PRO A 57 -12.43 4.90 10.79
CA PRO A 57 -13.28 5.40 9.71
C PRO A 57 -12.62 5.13 8.35
N PHE A 58 -13.34 4.43 7.47
CA PHE A 58 -12.85 4.05 6.15
C PHE A 58 -13.80 4.51 5.05
N GLU A 59 -13.29 5.33 4.15
CA GLU A 59 -13.99 5.77 2.94
C GLU A 59 -13.32 5.21 1.69
N VAL A 60 -14.08 5.12 0.61
CA VAL A 60 -13.60 4.64 -0.70
C VAL A 60 -13.95 5.67 -1.75
N MET A 61 -12.96 6.09 -2.54
CA MET A 61 -13.14 6.99 -3.67
C MET A 61 -12.99 6.25 -4.99
N ASP A 62 -13.91 6.51 -5.90
CA ASP A 62 -13.82 5.98 -7.26
C ASP A 62 -13.07 6.95 -8.16
N VAL A 63 -12.02 6.43 -8.83
CA VAL A 63 -11.14 7.19 -9.74
C VAL A 63 -11.09 6.49 -11.10
N PRO A 64 -12.22 6.38 -11.81
CA PRO A 64 -12.33 5.58 -13.04
C PRO A 64 -11.41 6.06 -14.16
N LEU A 65 -11.00 7.34 -14.12
CA LEU A 65 -10.08 7.92 -15.08
C LEU A 65 -8.75 7.15 -15.16
N LEU A 66 -8.25 6.63 -14.05
CA LEU A 66 -7.00 5.85 -14.04
C LEU A 66 -7.09 4.56 -14.85
N GLY A 67 -8.25 3.93 -14.87
CA GLY A 67 -8.51 2.75 -15.72
C GLY A 67 -8.60 3.07 -17.20
N GLN A 68 -8.88 4.33 -17.56
CA GLN A 68 -9.04 4.79 -18.96
C GLN A 68 -7.75 5.33 -19.56
N LEU A 69 -6.81 5.84 -18.74
CA LEU A 69 -5.61 6.54 -19.20
C LEU A 69 -4.48 5.63 -19.67
N GLY A 70 -4.54 4.34 -19.45
CA GLY A 70 -3.47 3.44 -19.86
C GLY A 70 -3.91 1.99 -19.94
N ARG A 71 -3.25 1.23 -20.83
CA ARG A 71 -3.44 -0.22 -20.91
C ARG A 71 -2.48 -0.92 -19.94
N ASN A 72 -3.03 -1.59 -18.96
CA ASN A 72 -2.27 -2.39 -18.00
C ASN A 72 -3.07 -3.64 -17.60
N SER A 73 -2.39 -4.67 -17.11
CA SER A 73 -3.02 -5.95 -16.81
C SER A 73 -3.89 -5.94 -15.53
N LEU A 74 -3.85 -4.87 -14.73
CA LEU A 74 -4.71 -4.73 -13.54
C LEU A 74 -6.13 -4.24 -13.90
N THR A 75 -6.27 -3.45 -14.96
CA THR A 75 -7.56 -2.85 -15.38
C THR A 75 -8.09 -3.44 -16.69
N ASP A 76 -7.23 -3.89 -17.60
CA ASP A 76 -7.62 -4.48 -18.88
C ASP A 76 -7.73 -6.01 -18.77
N THR A 77 -8.95 -6.53 -18.84
CA THR A 77 -9.24 -7.97 -18.73
C THR A 77 -8.74 -8.78 -19.92
N SER A 78 -8.40 -8.14 -21.05
CA SER A 78 -7.83 -8.81 -22.22
C SER A 78 -6.33 -9.07 -22.10
N LEU A 79 -5.66 -8.43 -21.12
CA LEU A 79 -4.24 -8.60 -20.87
C LEU A 79 -4.00 -9.64 -19.78
N THR A 80 -3.10 -10.59 -20.08
CA THR A 80 -2.52 -11.48 -19.06
C THR A 80 -1.40 -10.77 -18.32
N MET A 81 -1.24 -11.06 -17.03
CA MET A 81 -0.10 -10.55 -16.26
C MET A 81 1.18 -11.22 -16.67
N ASP A 82 2.25 -10.45 -16.80
CA ASP A 82 3.58 -11.00 -17.04
C ASP A 82 4.03 -11.77 -15.78
N GLU A 83 4.49 -13.00 -15.98
CA GLU A 83 5.07 -13.82 -14.89
C GLU A 83 6.47 -13.33 -14.49
N HIS A 84 7.15 -12.63 -15.39
CA HIS A 84 8.49 -12.08 -15.18
C HIS A 84 8.53 -10.60 -15.53
N LYS A 85 9.27 -9.82 -14.73
CA LYS A 85 9.51 -8.40 -15.02
C LYS A 85 10.43 -8.28 -16.25
N PRO A 86 10.07 -7.47 -17.27
CA PRO A 86 10.97 -7.15 -18.35
C PRO A 86 12.24 -6.46 -17.84
N ALA A 87 13.42 -6.75 -18.45
CA ALA A 87 14.68 -6.18 -17.99
C ALA A 87 14.74 -4.65 -18.11
N ASP A 88 14.13 -4.09 -19.17
CA ASP A 88 14.26 -2.68 -19.56
C ASP A 88 12.94 -1.91 -19.57
N ALA A 89 11.86 -2.44 -18.99
CA ALA A 89 10.56 -1.79 -18.95
C ALA A 89 9.86 -2.00 -17.60
N PRO A 90 8.93 -1.13 -17.19
CA PRO A 90 8.03 -1.41 -16.09
C PRO A 90 7.21 -2.66 -16.36
N PRO A 91 6.83 -3.43 -15.32
CA PRO A 91 5.94 -4.57 -15.50
C PRO A 91 4.58 -4.11 -16.06
N ASN A 92 3.87 -5.00 -16.76
CA ASN A 92 2.58 -4.67 -17.37
C ASN A 92 1.45 -4.42 -16.34
N THR A 93 1.72 -4.62 -15.06
CA THR A 93 0.88 -4.23 -13.93
C THR A 93 1.05 -2.75 -13.54
N PHE A 94 2.00 -2.04 -14.16
CA PHE A 94 2.26 -0.63 -13.87
C PHE A 94 1.12 0.25 -14.39
N VAL A 95 0.50 1.01 -13.49
CA VAL A 95 -0.46 2.07 -13.80
C VAL A 95 0.26 3.41 -13.66
N PRO A 96 0.64 4.08 -14.76
CA PRO A 96 1.42 5.30 -14.70
C PRO A 96 0.77 6.38 -13.83
N GLY A 97 1.51 6.88 -12.85
CA GLY A 97 1.04 7.94 -11.95
C GLY A 97 -0.03 7.53 -10.93
N ARG A 98 -0.29 6.25 -10.72
CA ARG A 98 -1.31 5.79 -9.77
C ARG A 98 -1.11 6.38 -8.38
N ASN A 99 0.10 6.31 -7.83
CA ASN A 99 0.39 6.87 -6.51
C ASN A 99 0.39 8.40 -6.51
N LEU A 100 0.73 9.06 -7.62
CA LEU A 100 0.56 10.51 -7.79
C LEU A 100 -0.90 10.92 -7.59
N PHE A 101 -1.82 10.26 -8.29
CA PHE A 101 -3.26 10.56 -8.17
C PHE A 101 -3.79 10.22 -6.77
N PHE A 102 -3.49 9.04 -6.25
CA PHE A 102 -4.00 8.63 -4.95
C PHE A 102 -3.53 9.53 -3.81
N LEU A 103 -2.25 9.87 -3.75
CA LEU A 103 -1.72 10.75 -2.73
C LEU A 103 -2.20 12.19 -2.89
N SER A 104 -2.39 12.69 -4.13
CA SER A 104 -2.94 14.02 -4.36
C SER A 104 -4.41 14.11 -3.93
N ILE A 105 -5.23 13.13 -4.27
CA ILE A 105 -6.63 13.05 -3.85
C ILE A 105 -6.72 12.90 -2.33
N ALA A 106 -5.89 12.03 -1.74
CA ALA A 106 -5.83 11.83 -0.31
C ALA A 106 -5.46 13.12 0.44
N ALA A 107 -4.54 13.94 -0.10
CA ALA A 107 -4.16 15.22 0.50
C ALA A 107 -5.33 16.22 0.48
N VAL A 108 -6.04 16.34 -0.65
CA VAL A 108 -7.23 17.21 -0.74
C VAL A 108 -8.32 16.74 0.23
N TYR A 109 -8.58 15.42 0.27
CA TYR A 109 -9.54 14.82 1.20
C TYR A 109 -9.17 15.09 2.67
N ALA A 110 -7.90 14.93 3.01
CA ALA A 110 -7.36 15.11 4.35
C ALA A 110 -7.44 16.60 4.80
N ARG A 111 -7.10 17.53 3.89
CA ARG A 111 -7.17 18.96 4.13
C ARG A 111 -8.54 19.41 4.64
N GLU A 112 -9.59 18.99 3.97
CA GLU A 112 -10.98 19.33 4.33
C GLU A 112 -11.39 18.80 5.72
N ARG A 113 -10.59 17.92 6.30
CA ARG A 113 -10.80 17.29 7.62
C ARG A 113 -9.77 17.74 8.67
N GLY A 114 -8.88 18.65 8.31
CA GLY A 114 -7.80 19.11 9.17
C GLY A 114 -6.78 18.02 9.50
N ILE A 115 -6.53 17.10 8.55
CA ILE A 115 -5.55 16.02 8.66
C ILE A 115 -4.37 16.35 7.76
N PHE A 116 -3.17 16.44 8.34
CA PHE A 116 -1.96 16.83 7.60
C PHE A 116 -0.87 15.75 7.58
N HIS A 117 -1.11 14.60 8.20
CA HIS A 117 -0.26 13.42 8.09
C HIS A 117 -0.91 12.39 7.17
N LEU A 118 -0.22 12.07 6.07
CA LEU A 118 -0.62 11.02 5.13
C LEU A 118 0.31 9.82 5.33
N VAL A 119 -0.23 8.61 5.30
CA VAL A 119 0.57 7.39 5.43
C VAL A 119 0.33 6.50 4.20
N THR A 120 1.40 6.02 3.60
CA THR A 120 1.33 5.13 2.43
C THR A 120 2.33 3.99 2.53
N GLY A 121 1.95 2.82 1.99
CA GLY A 121 2.76 1.60 1.99
C GLY A 121 3.71 1.49 0.80
N VAL A 122 4.12 2.59 0.17
CA VAL A 122 5.11 2.55 -0.90
C VAL A 122 6.51 2.28 -0.34
N GLY A 123 7.34 1.54 -1.09
CA GLY A 123 8.70 1.22 -0.72
C GLY A 123 9.62 1.17 -1.94
N GLN A 124 10.84 1.70 -1.80
CA GLN A 124 11.83 1.71 -2.88
C GLN A 124 12.59 0.39 -2.99
N THR A 125 12.77 -0.30 -1.88
CA THR A 125 13.43 -1.60 -1.79
C THR A 125 12.56 -2.75 -2.31
N ASP A 126 11.26 -2.52 -2.39
CA ASP A 126 10.33 -3.46 -3.03
C ASP A 126 10.57 -3.44 -4.55
N PHE A 127 11.10 -4.54 -5.09
CA PHE A 127 11.54 -4.66 -6.49
C PHE A 127 10.42 -4.53 -7.54
N SER A 128 9.28 -3.93 -7.18
CA SER A 128 8.19 -3.65 -8.12
C SER A 128 8.62 -2.77 -9.30
N GLY A 129 9.64 -1.93 -9.09
CA GLY A 129 10.21 -1.06 -10.13
C GLY A 129 9.33 0.12 -10.52
N TYR A 130 8.29 0.42 -9.75
CA TYR A 130 7.40 1.54 -10.01
C TYR A 130 8.07 2.87 -9.66
N PRO A 131 8.20 3.81 -10.63
CA PRO A 131 8.85 5.10 -10.36
C PRO A 131 8.17 5.91 -9.26
N ASP A 132 6.84 5.79 -9.14
CA ASP A 132 5.99 6.48 -8.17
C ASP A 132 5.92 5.80 -6.79
N CYS A 133 6.82 4.85 -6.53
CA CYS A 133 7.10 4.29 -5.19
C CYS A 133 8.44 4.76 -4.60
N ARG A 134 9.22 5.55 -5.33
CA ARG A 134 10.57 5.97 -4.93
C ARG A 134 10.53 7.12 -3.92
N ASP A 135 11.53 7.17 -3.04
CA ASP A 135 11.67 8.20 -2.01
C ASP A 135 11.72 9.63 -2.58
N ASN A 136 12.48 9.83 -3.66
CA ASN A 136 12.56 11.14 -4.31
C ASN A 136 11.23 11.59 -4.91
N PHE A 137 10.40 10.67 -5.43
CA PHE A 137 9.06 10.99 -5.89
C PHE A 137 8.18 11.44 -4.72
N VAL A 138 8.14 10.69 -3.63
CA VAL A 138 7.31 11.01 -2.45
C VAL A 138 7.70 12.37 -1.86
N LYS A 139 9.00 12.63 -1.71
CA LYS A 139 9.51 13.92 -1.22
C LYS A 139 9.14 15.09 -2.12
N SER A 140 9.28 14.92 -3.44
CA SER A 140 8.90 15.92 -4.43
C SER A 140 7.39 16.19 -4.40
N LEU A 141 6.58 15.13 -4.31
CA LEU A 141 5.12 15.27 -4.20
C LEU A 141 4.73 15.97 -2.89
N ASN A 142 5.36 15.64 -1.77
CA ASN A 142 5.09 16.31 -0.49
C ASN A 142 5.31 17.82 -0.60
N VAL A 143 6.42 18.25 -1.20
CA VAL A 143 6.69 19.69 -1.44
C VAL A 143 5.62 20.28 -2.36
N THR A 144 5.27 19.59 -3.43
CA THR A 144 4.26 20.04 -4.40
C THR A 144 2.90 20.25 -3.73
N LEU A 145 2.45 19.31 -2.89
CA LEU A 145 1.19 19.39 -2.18
C LEU A 145 1.18 20.57 -1.18
N ASN A 146 2.29 20.79 -0.47
CA ASN A 146 2.42 21.89 0.46
C ASN A 146 2.34 23.25 -0.26
N LEU A 147 3.04 23.40 -1.39
CA LEU A 147 2.98 24.61 -2.19
C LEU A 147 1.61 24.83 -2.84
N ALA A 148 0.99 23.75 -3.33
CA ALA A 148 -0.29 23.84 -4.04
C ALA A 148 -1.47 24.21 -3.14
N MET A 149 -1.40 23.88 -1.85
CA MET A 149 -2.51 24.05 -0.90
C MET A 149 -2.19 25.02 0.23
N ASP A 150 -0.96 25.58 0.27
CA ASP A 150 -0.45 26.43 1.36
C ASP A 150 -0.60 25.77 2.74
N GLU A 151 -0.20 24.51 2.83
CA GLU A 151 -0.34 23.67 4.02
C GLU A 151 0.99 23.00 4.39
N GLN A 152 1.01 22.26 5.50
CA GLN A 152 2.18 21.54 5.98
C GLN A 152 1.91 20.03 6.07
N PHE A 153 1.65 19.40 4.94
CA PHE A 153 1.54 17.95 4.88
C PHE A 153 2.87 17.27 5.16
N CYS A 154 2.78 16.12 5.83
CA CYS A 154 3.87 15.16 5.95
C CYS A 154 3.40 13.80 5.42
N ILE A 155 4.06 13.30 4.37
CA ILE A 155 3.81 11.96 3.83
C ILE A 155 4.77 10.99 4.51
N HIS A 156 4.21 10.08 5.31
CA HIS A 156 4.93 9.02 5.99
C HIS A 156 5.00 7.76 5.13
N THR A 157 6.18 7.19 5.05
CA THR A 157 6.46 5.97 4.26
C THR A 157 7.22 4.96 5.12
N PRO A 158 6.54 4.29 6.08
CA PRO A 158 7.21 3.40 7.04
C PRO A 158 8.00 2.26 6.40
N LEU A 159 7.67 1.91 5.15
CA LEU A 159 8.27 0.82 4.41
C LEU A 159 9.30 1.26 3.37
N MET A 160 9.60 2.57 3.23
CA MET A 160 10.42 3.11 2.15
C MET A 160 11.75 2.36 1.95
N TRP A 161 12.42 2.02 3.06
CA TRP A 161 13.75 1.39 3.07
C TRP A 161 13.74 -0.03 3.61
N ARG A 162 12.55 -0.62 3.85
CA ARG A 162 12.38 -1.99 4.33
C ARG A 162 12.22 -2.95 3.15
N ASP A 163 12.91 -4.08 3.21
CA ASP A 163 12.64 -5.21 2.33
C ASP A 163 11.39 -5.99 2.80
N LYS A 164 11.01 -7.03 2.06
CA LYS A 164 9.83 -7.83 2.43
C LYS A 164 9.99 -8.60 3.75
N ALA A 165 11.19 -9.01 4.11
CA ALA A 165 11.43 -9.66 5.40
C ALA A 165 11.30 -8.63 6.55
N GLU A 166 11.83 -7.44 6.37
CA GLU A 166 11.71 -6.33 7.32
C GLU A 166 10.26 -5.80 7.42
N THR A 167 9.48 -5.88 6.34
CA THR A 167 8.04 -5.59 6.35
C THR A 167 7.28 -6.61 7.22
N TRP A 168 7.62 -7.89 7.13
CA TRP A 168 7.08 -8.93 8.00
C TRP A 168 7.52 -8.77 9.46
N ALA A 169 8.79 -8.38 9.68
CA ALA A 169 9.30 -8.08 11.02
C ALA A 169 8.51 -6.93 11.66
N LEU A 170 8.21 -5.87 10.91
CA LEU A 170 7.37 -4.78 11.40
C LEU A 170 5.95 -5.25 11.74
N ALA A 171 5.34 -6.11 10.90
CA ALA A 171 4.02 -6.67 11.19
C ALA A 171 4.01 -7.50 12.48
N ASP A 172 5.08 -8.24 12.75
CA ASP A 172 5.25 -9.00 14.00
C ASP A 172 5.48 -8.09 15.21
N GLU A 173 6.34 -7.07 15.08
CA GLU A 173 6.56 -6.03 16.10
C GLU A 173 5.26 -5.33 16.50
N LEU A 174 4.38 -5.10 15.53
CA LEU A 174 3.05 -4.52 15.73
C LEU A 174 2.03 -5.53 16.30
N GLY A 175 2.39 -6.80 16.45
CA GLY A 175 1.50 -7.85 16.94
C GLY A 175 0.43 -8.32 15.95
N VAL A 176 0.62 -8.06 14.66
CA VAL A 176 -0.39 -8.32 13.62
C VAL A 176 0.07 -9.25 12.50
N LEU A 177 1.16 -10.00 12.73
CA LEU A 177 1.72 -10.92 11.74
C LEU A 177 0.67 -11.86 11.14
N ASP A 178 -0.10 -12.54 11.99
CA ASP A 178 -1.11 -13.51 11.55
C ASP A 178 -2.28 -12.85 10.82
N LEU A 179 -2.72 -11.67 11.27
CA LEU A 179 -3.74 -10.89 10.57
C LEU A 179 -3.28 -10.52 9.17
N ILE A 180 -2.07 -9.95 9.04
CA ILE A 180 -1.50 -9.57 7.76
C ILE A 180 -1.36 -10.80 6.85
N ARG A 181 -0.87 -11.93 7.40
CA ARG A 181 -0.70 -13.16 6.63
C ARG A 181 -2.00 -13.71 6.08
N GLN A 182 -3.04 -13.78 6.92
CA GLN A 182 -4.27 -14.52 6.62
C GLN A 182 -5.35 -13.67 5.96
N ARG A 183 -5.35 -12.35 6.18
CA ARG A 183 -6.51 -11.49 5.90
C ARG A 183 -6.21 -10.34 4.93
N THR A 184 -5.02 -10.30 4.32
CA THR A 184 -4.70 -9.31 3.29
C THR A 184 -4.65 -9.94 1.90
N LEU A 185 -4.90 -9.13 0.87
CA LEU A 185 -4.88 -9.55 -0.52
C LEU A 185 -3.73 -8.86 -1.26
N THR A 186 -2.65 -9.60 -1.49
CA THR A 186 -1.50 -9.14 -2.29
C THR A 186 -1.44 -9.84 -3.64
N CYS A 187 -2.15 -10.96 -3.76
CA CYS A 187 -2.17 -11.81 -4.93
C CYS A 187 -2.84 -11.14 -6.13
N TYR A 188 -2.15 -11.05 -7.26
CA TYR A 188 -2.72 -10.51 -8.50
C TYR A 188 -3.86 -11.36 -9.08
N ASN A 189 -3.98 -12.62 -8.65
CA ASN A 189 -5.07 -13.53 -9.03
C ASN A 189 -6.25 -13.53 -8.04
N GLY A 190 -6.27 -12.59 -7.07
CA GLY A 190 -7.39 -12.43 -6.14
C GLY A 190 -7.47 -13.48 -5.03
N VAL A 191 -6.40 -14.23 -4.76
CA VAL A 191 -6.36 -15.23 -3.68
C VAL A 191 -5.90 -14.57 -2.39
N VAL A 192 -6.74 -14.57 -1.36
CA VAL A 192 -6.48 -13.98 -0.03
C VAL A 192 -5.44 -14.79 0.73
N GLY A 193 -4.75 -14.16 1.65
CA GLY A 193 -3.80 -14.83 2.55
C GLY A 193 -2.48 -15.16 1.87
N ASP A 194 -2.07 -16.40 1.90
CA ASP A 194 -0.79 -16.85 1.30
C ASP A 194 -0.77 -16.73 -0.24
N GLY A 195 -1.92 -16.47 -0.87
CA GLY A 195 -2.03 -16.20 -2.29
C GLY A 195 -1.96 -17.44 -3.17
N CYS A 196 -1.77 -17.25 -4.49
CA CYS A 196 -1.70 -18.36 -5.45
C CYS A 196 -0.33 -19.06 -5.50
N GLY A 197 0.70 -18.49 -4.90
CA GLY A 197 2.06 -19.02 -4.84
C GLY A 197 2.92 -18.83 -6.10
N HIS A 198 2.35 -18.45 -7.24
CA HIS A 198 3.07 -18.37 -8.52
C HIS A 198 3.11 -16.99 -9.16
N CYS A 199 2.22 -16.06 -8.83
CA CYS A 199 2.37 -14.68 -9.33
C CYS A 199 3.54 -13.95 -8.65
N PRO A 200 4.15 -12.95 -9.31
CA PRO A 200 5.32 -12.24 -8.76
C PRO A 200 5.10 -11.66 -7.36
N ALA A 201 3.90 -11.13 -7.10
CA ALA A 201 3.57 -10.57 -5.78
C ALA A 201 3.53 -11.66 -4.69
N CYS A 202 3.01 -12.86 -4.97
CA CYS A 202 3.00 -13.98 -4.04
C CYS A 202 4.41 -14.52 -3.79
N GLN A 203 5.22 -14.65 -4.84
CA GLN A 203 6.60 -15.12 -4.72
C GLN A 203 7.43 -14.18 -3.83
N LEU A 204 7.34 -12.87 -4.06
CA LEU A 204 8.05 -11.86 -3.27
C LEU A 204 7.58 -11.88 -1.80
N ARG A 205 6.27 -11.92 -1.58
CA ARG A 205 5.65 -11.99 -0.25
C ARG A 205 6.11 -13.23 0.52
N GLN A 206 6.07 -14.40 -0.12
CA GLN A 206 6.43 -15.68 0.48
C GLN A 206 7.94 -15.76 0.78
N ALA A 207 8.79 -15.32 -0.14
CA ALA A 207 10.24 -15.26 0.07
C ALA A 207 10.59 -14.38 1.28
N GLY A 208 9.97 -13.21 1.39
CA GLY A 208 10.18 -12.32 2.54
C GLY A 208 9.72 -12.93 3.87
N LEU A 209 8.58 -13.63 3.88
CA LEU A 209 8.11 -14.33 5.08
C LEU A 209 9.08 -15.43 5.52
N GLN A 210 9.54 -16.26 4.58
CA GLN A 210 10.50 -17.32 4.86
C GLN A 210 11.81 -16.77 5.41
N GLN A 211 12.35 -15.73 4.80
CA GLN A 211 13.56 -15.05 5.27
C GLN A 211 13.38 -14.49 6.70
N TYR A 212 12.26 -13.83 6.97
CA TYR A 212 11.95 -13.31 8.30
C TYR A 212 11.89 -14.42 9.35
N LEU A 213 11.16 -15.51 9.09
CA LEU A 213 11.03 -16.62 10.04
C LEU A 213 12.37 -17.29 10.35
N LEU A 214 13.23 -17.49 9.37
CA LEU A 214 14.60 -18.02 9.56
C LEU A 214 15.43 -17.09 10.46
N THR A 215 15.35 -15.78 10.23
CA THR A 215 16.08 -14.80 11.07
C THR A 215 15.56 -14.80 12.50
N LYS A 216 14.25 -14.86 12.69
CA LYS A 216 13.62 -14.89 14.02
C LYS A 216 14.02 -16.13 14.83
N GLU A 217 14.09 -17.31 14.21
CA GLU A 217 14.55 -18.55 14.85
C GLU A 217 16.02 -18.50 15.29
N THR A 218 16.87 -17.81 14.52
CA THR A 218 18.29 -17.67 14.85
C THR A 218 18.54 -16.66 15.98
N THR A 219 17.69 -15.65 16.11
CA THR A 219 17.83 -14.60 17.15
C THR A 219 17.30 -15.07 18.52
N ASN A 220 16.41 -16.07 18.55
CA ASN A 220 15.83 -16.64 19.78
C ASN A 220 16.65 -17.83 20.36
N LYS A 221 17.79 -18.15 19.77
CA LYS A 221 18.76 -19.14 20.27
C LYS A 221 19.98 -18.47 20.92
#